data_d658809e915ac140e5943c0570178054
#
_entry.id   d658809e915ac140e5943c0570178054
#
_cell.length_a   1.000
_cell.length_b   1.000
_cell.length_c   1.000
_cell.angle_alpha   90.00
_cell.angle_beta   90.00
_cell.angle_gamma   90.00
#
_symmetry.space_group_name_H-M   'P 1'
#
loop_
_entity.id
_entity.type
_entity.pdbx_description
1 polymer ?
#
loop_
_entity_poly.entity_id
_entity_poly.type
_entity_poly.pdbx_seq_one_letter_code
_entity_poly.pdbx_strand_id
1 'polypeptide(L)'
;MFFERPDAGETAVLVHVDFQDEQEREDAGEFLELVRSAGAEPATLLTGSRKRPDSRTFVGSGKLEELREAKAVHQAELVIFNHALSPSQERNLERELKCRVIDRTGLILDIFAQRARTHEGKLQVELAQLEYMSTRLVRGWTHLERQKGGIGLRGPGETQLETDRRLLRARIKAIHKRLDKVRSQRSQNRRARSRAEIPSVSLVGYTNAGKSTLFNALTTAEVYAADQLFATLDPTLRRVEIEDVGPVVLADTVGFIRHLPHKLVEAFRATLQEAAEASLLVHVIDAADPDRELNVDQVEGVLEEIGARDLPTLKVMNKIDLLDSAPRIERDGEGRPEVVWVSAQQGKGLELLAQALSECLADDIIDLELALAPEQGKLRAGLHELNAVREERFDEAGHSLLTVRLPRRDFLQLMARLGERADDYLPTTLQEKPVWEA
;
A
#
# COMPACT_ATOMS: atom_id res chain seq x y z
N MET A 1 14.55 7.91 23.70
CA MET A 1 15.52 6.92 23.23
C MET A 1 14.84 6.25 22.06
N PHE A 2 15.12 6.71 20.85
CA PHE A 2 14.63 6.10 19.63
C PHE A 2 15.49 4.87 19.38
N PHE A 3 14.97 3.85 18.70
CA PHE A 3 15.78 2.70 18.28
C PHE A 3 17.12 3.21 17.78
N GLU A 4 18.22 2.70 18.33
CA GLU A 4 19.50 2.76 17.66
C GLU A 4 19.26 2.00 16.35
N ARG A 5 19.22 2.75 15.26
CA ARG A 5 19.10 2.18 13.93
C ARG A 5 20.30 1.27 13.70
N PRO A 6 20.16 0.19 12.91
CA PRO A 6 21.34 -0.45 12.37
C PRO A 6 22.18 0.64 11.73
N ASP A 7 23.41 0.83 12.20
CA ASP A 7 24.37 1.63 11.44
C ASP A 7 24.57 0.91 10.11
N ALA A 8 24.69 1.68 9.03
CA ALA A 8 24.90 1.09 7.71
C ALA A 8 26.12 0.15 7.76
N GLY A 9 25.89 -1.15 7.51
CA GLY A 9 26.93 -2.18 7.56
C GLY A 9 26.94 -3.06 8.80
N GLU A 10 25.92 -3.00 9.71
CA GLU A 10 25.83 -3.98 10.82
C GLU A 10 25.70 -5.40 10.26
N THR A 11 26.59 -6.28 10.71
CA THR A 11 26.60 -7.70 10.32
C THR A 11 25.48 -8.44 11.02
N ALA A 12 24.58 -9.07 10.24
CA ALA A 12 23.40 -9.76 10.74
C ALA A 12 23.42 -11.27 10.46
N VAL A 13 23.05 -12.07 11.46
CA VAL A 13 22.65 -13.47 11.28
C VAL A 13 21.15 -13.51 11.04
N LEU A 14 20.75 -14.20 9.97
CA LEU A 14 19.37 -14.28 9.54
C LEU A 14 18.76 -15.63 9.91
N VAL A 15 17.49 -15.61 10.31
CA VAL A 15 16.73 -16.80 10.71
C VAL A 15 15.46 -16.90 9.91
N HIS A 16 15.33 -17.98 9.16
CA HIS A 16 14.13 -18.32 8.41
C HIS A 16 13.65 -19.70 8.84
N VAL A 17 12.38 -19.80 9.26
CA VAL A 17 11.76 -21.06 9.67
C VAL A 17 10.61 -21.36 8.71
N ASP A 18 10.72 -22.46 7.98
CA ASP A 18 9.65 -22.93 7.11
C ASP A 18 8.57 -23.62 7.97
N PHE A 19 7.37 -23.07 7.97
CA PHE A 19 6.18 -23.69 8.51
C PHE A 19 5.47 -24.44 7.39
N GLN A 20 4.97 -25.64 7.68
CA GLN A 20 4.32 -26.52 6.70
C GLN A 20 2.98 -25.98 6.17
N ASP A 21 2.54 -24.83 6.61
CA ASP A 21 1.34 -24.17 6.15
C ASP A 21 1.67 -23.28 4.94
N GLU A 22 1.12 -23.60 3.77
CA GLU A 22 1.38 -22.85 2.54
C GLU A 22 0.93 -21.39 2.61
N GLN A 23 -0.06 -21.07 3.45
CA GLN A 23 -0.56 -19.71 3.62
C GLN A 23 0.37 -18.83 4.48
N GLU A 24 1.18 -19.42 5.34
CA GLU A 24 2.14 -18.72 6.20
C GLU A 24 3.60 -18.82 5.68
N ARG A 25 3.78 -19.32 4.46
CA ARG A 25 5.11 -19.54 3.89
C ARG A 25 5.73 -18.22 3.46
N GLU A 26 6.77 -17.83 4.18
CA GLU A 26 7.60 -16.67 3.85
C GLU A 26 8.69 -17.07 2.83
N ASP A 27 9.08 -16.14 1.96
CA ASP A 27 10.18 -16.35 1.03
C ASP A 27 11.52 -15.93 1.65
N ALA A 28 12.52 -16.81 1.55
CA ALA A 28 13.87 -16.56 2.02
C ALA A 28 14.63 -15.55 1.12
N GLY A 29 14.34 -15.53 -0.19
CA GLY A 29 14.91 -14.58 -1.15
C GLY A 29 14.43 -13.16 -0.86
N GLU A 30 13.13 -12.97 -0.72
CA GLU A 30 12.52 -11.69 -0.34
C GLU A 30 13.07 -11.18 1.01
N PHE A 31 13.27 -12.09 1.96
CA PHE A 31 13.85 -11.72 3.25
C PHE A 31 15.28 -11.19 3.13
N LEU A 32 16.11 -11.79 2.31
CA LEU A 32 17.46 -11.29 2.04
C LEU A 32 17.43 -9.88 1.41
N GLU A 33 16.49 -9.62 0.51
CA GLU A 33 16.30 -8.30 -0.09
C GLU A 33 15.80 -7.27 0.94
N LEU A 34 14.91 -7.65 1.87
CA LEU A 34 14.49 -6.80 2.98
C LEU A 34 15.68 -6.38 3.84
N VAL A 35 16.53 -7.33 4.22
CA VAL A 35 17.71 -7.07 5.07
C VAL A 35 18.66 -6.09 4.38
N ARG A 36 18.96 -6.32 3.09
CA ARG A 36 19.78 -5.41 2.30
C ARG A 36 19.15 -4.03 2.15
N SER A 37 17.83 -3.98 1.97
CA SER A 37 17.07 -2.73 1.86
C SER A 37 17.08 -1.91 3.16
N ALA A 38 17.23 -2.58 4.31
CA ALA A 38 17.42 -1.94 5.61
C ALA A 38 18.86 -1.45 5.85
N GLY A 39 19.82 -1.84 5.00
CA GLY A 39 21.22 -1.47 5.11
C GLY A 39 22.06 -2.39 5.98
N ALA A 40 21.53 -3.54 6.41
CA ALA A 40 22.29 -4.55 7.13
C ALA A 40 23.00 -5.52 6.17
N GLU A 41 24.17 -6.05 6.59
CA GLU A 41 24.93 -7.03 5.83
C GLU A 41 24.59 -8.45 6.27
N PRO A 42 23.95 -9.27 5.42
CA PRO A 42 23.63 -10.64 5.76
C PRO A 42 24.91 -11.51 5.80
N ALA A 43 25.31 -11.95 6.97
CA ALA A 43 26.48 -12.82 7.15
C ALA A 43 26.17 -14.29 6.84
N THR A 44 25.04 -14.77 7.32
CA THR A 44 24.58 -16.14 7.08
C THR A 44 23.07 -16.23 7.28
N LEU A 45 22.44 -17.17 6.57
CA LEU A 45 21.02 -17.49 6.70
C LEU A 45 20.87 -18.87 7.31
N LEU A 46 20.33 -18.94 8.50
CA LEU A 46 19.97 -20.19 9.18
C LEU A 46 18.53 -20.55 8.86
N THR A 47 18.35 -21.66 8.17
CA THR A 47 17.03 -22.19 7.82
C THR A 47 16.63 -23.33 8.75
N GLY A 48 15.34 -23.55 8.92
CA GLY A 48 14.81 -24.69 9.66
C GLY A 48 13.36 -24.93 9.28
N SER A 49 12.83 -26.13 9.57
CA SER A 49 11.42 -26.44 9.36
C SER A 49 10.79 -26.87 10.68
N ARG A 50 9.57 -26.39 10.97
CA ARG A 50 8.81 -26.74 12.17
C ARG A 50 7.31 -26.72 11.88
N LYS A 51 6.55 -27.49 12.67
CA LYS A 51 5.09 -27.43 12.62
C LYS A 51 4.50 -26.22 13.34
N ARG A 52 5.15 -25.74 14.40
CA ARG A 52 4.71 -24.58 15.21
C ARG A 52 5.92 -23.88 15.83
N PRO A 53 5.88 -22.56 15.99
CA PRO A 53 6.92 -21.82 16.70
C PRO A 53 7.01 -22.24 18.17
N ASP A 54 8.23 -22.21 18.72
CA ASP A 54 8.45 -22.40 20.14
C ASP A 54 7.90 -21.20 20.93
N SER A 55 7.21 -21.45 22.03
CA SER A 55 6.57 -20.40 22.83
C SER A 55 7.57 -19.47 23.52
N ARG A 56 8.80 -19.95 23.83
CA ARG A 56 9.81 -19.20 24.58
C ARG A 56 10.76 -18.43 23.67
N THR A 57 11.27 -19.07 22.62
CA THR A 57 12.38 -18.58 21.78
C THR A 57 12.08 -18.64 20.28
N PHE A 58 10.83 -18.92 19.88
CA PHE A 58 10.41 -19.12 18.50
C PHE A 58 11.06 -20.35 17.84
N VAL A 59 12.38 -20.52 18.01
CA VAL A 59 13.16 -21.66 17.55
C VAL A 59 13.45 -22.65 18.70
N GLY A 60 13.74 -23.91 18.38
CA GLY A 60 14.10 -24.90 19.41
C GLY A 60 15.52 -24.72 19.95
N SER A 61 15.84 -25.42 21.04
CA SER A 61 17.13 -25.32 21.71
C SER A 61 18.33 -25.60 20.80
N GLY A 62 18.23 -26.62 19.91
CA GLY A 62 19.31 -26.94 18.96
C GLY A 62 19.55 -25.79 17.96
N LYS A 63 18.49 -25.20 17.41
CA LYS A 63 18.64 -24.04 16.50
C LYS A 63 19.12 -22.78 17.24
N LEU A 64 18.78 -22.63 18.53
CA LEU A 64 19.29 -21.54 19.35
C LEU A 64 20.80 -21.67 19.60
N GLU A 65 21.32 -22.89 19.75
CA GLU A 65 22.77 -23.11 19.89
C GLU A 65 23.51 -22.84 18.58
N GLU A 66 22.97 -23.33 17.46
CA GLU A 66 23.45 -23.00 16.11
C GLU A 66 23.51 -21.50 15.84
N LEU A 67 22.50 -20.76 16.33
CA LEU A 67 22.44 -19.27 16.28
C LEU A 67 23.56 -18.63 17.10
N ARG A 68 23.89 -19.17 18.30
CA ARG A 68 25.00 -18.68 19.13
C ARG A 68 26.33 -18.88 18.44
N GLU A 69 26.54 -20.08 17.86
CA GLU A 69 27.74 -20.40 17.12
C GLU A 69 27.91 -19.50 15.90
N ALA A 70 26.86 -19.36 15.06
CA ALA A 70 26.90 -18.51 13.89
C ALA A 70 27.18 -17.06 14.26
N LYS A 71 26.53 -16.54 15.31
CA LYS A 71 26.81 -15.19 15.82
C LYS A 71 28.27 -15.01 16.22
N ALA A 72 28.83 -15.98 16.92
CA ALA A 72 30.23 -15.90 17.38
C ALA A 72 31.20 -15.97 16.19
N VAL A 73 30.97 -16.87 15.23
CA VAL A 73 31.81 -17.05 14.03
C VAL A 73 31.83 -15.78 13.18
N HIS A 74 30.68 -15.19 12.95
CA HIS A 74 30.53 -14.00 12.08
C HIS A 74 30.65 -12.67 12.84
N GLN A 75 30.88 -12.73 14.18
CA GLN A 75 30.91 -11.52 15.03
C GLN A 75 29.67 -10.63 14.84
N ALA A 76 28.51 -11.27 14.60
CA ALA A 76 27.30 -10.53 14.28
C ALA A 76 26.76 -9.77 15.50
N GLU A 77 26.38 -8.54 15.28
CA GLU A 77 25.82 -7.63 16.28
C GLU A 77 24.30 -7.73 16.35
N LEU A 78 23.70 -8.28 15.30
CA LEU A 78 22.27 -8.32 15.07
C LEU A 78 21.82 -9.72 14.63
N VAL A 79 20.64 -10.14 15.11
CA VAL A 79 19.92 -11.32 14.61
C VAL A 79 18.56 -10.89 14.10
N ILE A 80 18.22 -11.25 12.86
CA ILE A 80 16.97 -10.87 12.22
C ILE A 80 16.16 -12.13 11.91
N PHE A 81 14.89 -12.11 12.32
CA PHE A 81 13.92 -13.18 12.05
C PHE A 81 12.98 -12.80 10.91
N ASN A 82 12.78 -13.73 9.97
CA ASN A 82 11.80 -13.54 8.86
C ASN A 82 10.34 -13.70 9.30
N HIS A 83 10.06 -13.66 10.57
CA HIS A 83 8.72 -13.87 11.14
C HIS A 83 8.46 -12.86 12.24
N ALA A 84 7.17 -12.62 12.51
CA ALA A 84 6.78 -11.80 13.65
C ALA A 84 7.07 -12.54 14.97
N LEU A 85 7.78 -11.89 15.88
CA LEU A 85 8.07 -12.41 17.21
C LEU A 85 7.12 -11.82 18.25
N SER A 86 6.68 -12.64 19.19
CA SER A 86 6.03 -12.08 20.38
C SER A 86 7.04 -11.29 21.22
N PRO A 87 6.61 -10.28 21.98
CA PRO A 87 7.51 -9.50 22.85
C PRO A 87 8.27 -10.34 23.88
N SER A 88 7.73 -11.50 24.26
CA SER A 88 8.39 -12.44 25.16
C SER A 88 9.47 -13.26 24.46
N GLN A 89 9.24 -13.68 23.22
CA GLN A 89 10.22 -14.40 22.41
C GLN A 89 11.43 -13.52 22.10
N GLU A 90 11.20 -12.30 21.61
CA GLU A 90 12.23 -11.32 21.29
C GLU A 90 13.16 -11.08 22.51
N ARG A 91 12.59 -10.73 23.66
CA ARG A 91 13.36 -10.54 24.90
C ARG A 91 14.11 -11.78 25.36
N ASN A 92 13.51 -12.97 25.25
CA ASN A 92 14.19 -14.20 25.61
C ASN A 92 15.37 -14.47 24.67
N LEU A 93 15.19 -14.24 23.37
CA LEU A 93 16.26 -14.36 22.38
C LEU A 93 17.40 -13.36 22.65
N GLU A 94 17.10 -12.08 22.90
CA GLU A 94 18.11 -11.06 23.23
C GLU A 94 18.93 -11.45 24.48
N ARG A 95 18.25 -11.96 25.52
CA ARG A 95 18.92 -12.42 26.74
C ARG A 95 19.83 -13.61 26.49
N GLU A 96 19.39 -14.56 25.66
CA GLU A 96 20.15 -15.78 25.36
C GLU A 96 21.31 -15.52 24.39
N LEU A 97 21.08 -14.64 23.39
CA LEU A 97 22.07 -14.33 22.34
C LEU A 97 22.99 -13.15 22.70
N LYS A 98 22.59 -12.34 23.69
CA LYS A 98 23.30 -11.11 24.11
C LYS A 98 23.60 -10.18 22.93
N CYS A 99 22.62 -10.00 22.05
CA CYS A 99 22.63 -9.05 20.93
C CYS A 99 21.20 -8.58 20.65
N ARG A 100 21.07 -7.59 19.80
CA ARG A 100 19.77 -7.13 19.32
C ARG A 100 19.11 -8.22 18.49
N VAL A 101 17.78 -8.35 18.65
CA VAL A 101 16.97 -9.24 17.84
C VAL A 101 15.88 -8.38 17.19
N ILE A 102 15.73 -8.47 15.90
CA ILE A 102 14.72 -7.77 15.12
C ILE A 102 13.83 -8.82 14.45
N ASP A 103 12.53 -8.62 14.50
CA ASP A 103 11.56 -9.41 13.76
C ASP A 103 11.23 -8.76 12.39
N ARG A 104 10.51 -9.48 11.52
CA ARG A 104 10.11 -8.99 10.20
C ARG A 104 9.37 -7.65 10.27
N THR A 105 8.48 -7.47 11.24
CA THR A 105 7.73 -6.22 11.43
C THR A 105 8.66 -5.06 11.78
N GLY A 106 9.58 -5.26 12.70
CA GLY A 106 10.60 -4.27 13.07
C GLY A 106 11.50 -3.89 11.89
N LEU A 107 11.93 -4.90 11.12
CA LEU A 107 12.75 -4.68 9.91
C LEU A 107 12.03 -3.81 8.87
N ILE A 108 10.75 -4.10 8.57
CA ILE A 108 9.95 -3.30 7.64
C ILE A 108 9.78 -1.87 8.16
N LEU A 109 9.55 -1.69 9.47
CA LEU A 109 9.43 -0.37 10.08
C LEU A 109 10.74 0.44 9.99
N ASP A 110 11.89 -0.21 10.08
CA ASP A 110 13.19 0.44 9.93
C ASP A 110 13.42 0.89 8.48
N ILE A 111 13.06 0.04 7.49
CA ILE A 111 13.09 0.43 6.09
C ILE A 111 12.18 1.65 5.84
N PHE A 112 10.97 1.63 6.36
CA PHE A 112 10.02 2.73 6.22
C PHE A 112 10.55 4.03 6.85
N ALA A 113 11.21 3.95 8.02
CA ALA A 113 11.80 5.11 8.67
C ALA A 113 12.93 5.76 7.85
N GLN A 114 13.65 4.96 7.08
CA GLN A 114 14.69 5.45 6.16
C GLN A 114 14.09 6.07 4.88
N ARG A 115 12.94 5.55 4.41
CA ARG A 115 12.31 5.96 3.14
C ARG A 115 11.34 7.14 3.28
N ALA A 116 10.76 7.37 4.45
CA ALA A 116 9.84 8.47 4.69
C ALA A 116 10.50 9.82 4.47
N ARG A 117 10.08 10.53 3.43
CA ARG A 117 10.61 11.86 3.06
C ARG A 117 9.64 12.96 3.44
N THR A 118 8.34 12.75 3.22
CA THR A 118 7.33 13.75 3.50
C THR A 118 7.07 13.90 5.00
N HIS A 119 6.54 15.05 5.40
CA HIS A 119 6.13 15.27 6.79
C HIS A 119 5.05 14.27 7.24
N GLU A 120 4.12 13.93 6.34
CA GLU A 120 3.06 12.96 6.59
C GLU A 120 3.62 11.55 6.73
N GLY A 121 4.44 11.08 5.76
CA GLY A 121 5.08 9.76 5.83
C GLY A 121 5.91 9.59 7.10
N LYS A 122 6.67 10.60 7.52
CA LYS A 122 7.41 10.59 8.79
C LYS A 122 6.49 10.44 10.01
N LEU A 123 5.34 11.12 10.02
CA LEU A 123 4.36 10.99 11.11
C LEU A 123 3.70 9.60 11.12
N GLN A 124 3.40 9.03 9.95
CA GLN A 124 2.81 7.69 9.82
C GLN A 124 3.79 6.62 10.32
N VAL A 125 5.05 6.71 9.89
CA VAL A 125 6.10 5.79 10.35
C VAL A 125 6.33 5.93 11.86
N GLU A 126 6.44 7.17 12.37
CA GLU A 126 6.57 7.41 13.81
C GLU A 126 5.39 6.80 14.59
N LEU A 127 4.16 6.95 14.08
CA LEU A 127 2.97 6.35 14.68
C LEU A 127 3.09 4.83 14.75
N ALA A 128 3.38 4.19 13.61
CA ALA A 128 3.52 2.73 13.52
C ALA A 128 4.62 2.20 14.45
N GLN A 129 5.78 2.89 14.51
CA GLN A 129 6.87 2.53 15.42
C GLN A 129 6.45 2.65 16.89
N LEU A 130 5.75 3.74 17.28
CA LEU A 130 5.30 3.94 18.65
C LEU A 130 4.23 2.90 19.05
N GLU A 131 3.33 2.54 18.16
CA GLU A 131 2.35 1.49 18.38
C GLU A 131 3.00 0.11 18.52
N TYR A 132 3.95 -0.20 17.65
CA TYR A 132 4.75 -1.42 17.76
C TYR A 132 5.50 -1.49 19.09
N MET A 133 6.19 -0.42 19.50
CA MET A 133 6.86 -0.30 20.80
C MET A 133 5.89 -0.45 21.97
N SER A 134 4.69 0.12 21.86
CA SER A 134 3.68 0.06 22.93
C SER A 134 3.30 -1.37 23.28
N THR A 135 3.24 -2.26 22.28
CA THR A 135 2.96 -3.69 22.48
C THR A 135 4.09 -4.42 23.19
N ARG A 136 5.33 -3.95 23.03
CA ARG A 136 6.52 -4.55 23.63
C ARG A 136 6.79 -4.07 25.05
N LEU A 137 6.46 -2.83 25.37
CA LEU A 137 6.60 -2.28 26.72
C LEU A 137 5.66 -2.95 27.76
N VAL A 138 4.49 -3.45 27.35
CA VAL A 138 3.50 -4.05 28.28
C VAL A 138 3.99 -5.30 28.98
N ARG A 139 4.96 -6.03 28.42
CA ARG A 139 5.44 -7.32 28.97
C ARG A 139 6.92 -7.32 29.37
N GLY A 140 7.65 -6.23 29.17
CA GLY A 140 9.11 -6.17 29.40
C GLY A 140 9.56 -6.06 30.85
N TRP A 141 8.71 -5.54 31.74
CA TRP A 141 9.16 -5.07 33.06
C TRP A 141 8.66 -5.88 34.25
N THR A 142 7.87 -6.92 34.03
CA THR A 142 7.39 -7.79 35.12
C THR A 142 8.51 -8.55 35.88
N HIS A 143 9.72 -8.61 35.31
CA HIS A 143 10.86 -9.27 35.96
C HIS A 143 11.64 -8.36 36.92
N LEU A 144 11.60 -7.04 36.75
CA LEU A 144 12.25 -6.10 37.68
C LEU A 144 11.45 -5.93 38.98
N GLU A 145 10.13 -6.12 38.93
CA GLU A 145 9.26 -6.08 40.11
C GLU A 145 9.54 -7.23 41.10
N ARG A 146 10.00 -8.39 40.61
CA ARG A 146 10.27 -9.56 41.47
C ARG A 146 11.64 -9.53 42.16
N GLN A 147 12.56 -8.65 41.78
CA GLN A 147 13.90 -8.57 42.35
C GLN A 147 14.04 -7.62 43.53
N LYS A 148 13.03 -6.81 43.82
CA LYS A 148 13.01 -5.95 45.03
C LYS A 148 11.76 -6.26 45.86
N GLY A 149 11.82 -7.39 46.58
CA GLY A 149 10.88 -7.75 47.60
C GLY A 149 10.94 -6.76 48.80
N GLY A 150 9.88 -6.02 48.98
CA GLY A 150 9.63 -5.18 50.15
C GLY A 150 8.16 -4.85 50.19
N ILE A 151 7.47 -5.31 51.22
CA ILE A 151 6.05 -5.01 51.46
C ILE A 151 5.89 -3.49 51.56
N GLY A 152 5.21 -2.88 50.55
CA GLY A 152 4.67 -1.51 50.68
C GLY A 152 5.44 -0.37 50.05
N LEU A 153 6.50 -0.57 49.28
CA LEU A 153 7.21 0.48 48.55
C LEU A 153 7.03 0.34 47.06
N ARG A 154 6.29 1.25 46.41
CA ARG A 154 6.33 1.46 44.94
C ARG A 154 7.78 1.71 44.54
N GLY A 155 8.37 0.77 43.84
CA GLY A 155 9.75 0.91 43.33
C GLY A 155 9.86 2.02 42.30
N PRO A 156 10.98 2.75 42.20
CA PRO A 156 11.22 3.79 41.17
C PRO A 156 11.06 3.27 39.73
N GLY A 157 11.11 1.96 39.50
CA GLY A 157 10.87 1.36 38.19
C GLY A 157 9.40 1.35 37.73
N GLU A 158 8.45 1.18 38.65
CA GLU A 158 7.01 1.23 38.32
C GLU A 158 6.56 2.61 37.84
N THR A 159 7.00 3.66 38.52
CA THR A 159 6.69 5.04 38.15
C THR A 159 7.33 5.43 36.82
N GLN A 160 8.49 4.92 36.49
CA GLN A 160 9.16 5.19 35.22
C GLN A 160 8.41 4.54 34.06
N LEU A 161 8.01 3.27 34.19
CA LEU A 161 7.25 2.56 33.16
C LEU A 161 5.87 3.20 32.90
N GLU A 162 5.16 3.58 33.97
CA GLU A 162 3.87 4.27 33.85
C GLU A 162 4.04 5.64 33.20
N THR A 163 5.13 6.34 33.52
CA THR A 163 5.46 7.61 32.90
C THR A 163 5.78 7.45 31.44
N ASP A 164 6.60 6.46 31.06
CA ASP A 164 6.97 6.17 29.67
C ASP A 164 5.73 5.79 28.84
N ARG A 165 4.85 4.94 29.39
CA ARG A 165 3.56 4.60 28.75
C ARG A 165 2.67 5.82 28.55
N ARG A 166 2.62 6.72 29.54
CA ARG A 166 1.82 7.95 29.44
C ARG A 166 2.37 8.88 28.37
N LEU A 167 3.68 9.07 28.33
CA LEU A 167 4.36 9.87 27.32
C LEU A 167 4.14 9.31 25.91
N LEU A 168 4.26 7.99 25.76
CA LEU A 168 4.05 7.29 24.50
C LEU A 168 2.61 7.45 24.01
N ARG A 169 1.60 7.23 24.89
CA ARG A 169 0.19 7.46 24.57
C ARG A 169 -0.10 8.93 24.21
N ALA A 170 0.50 9.87 24.93
CA ALA A 170 0.36 11.29 24.64
C ALA A 170 0.95 11.64 23.27
N ARG A 171 2.11 11.04 22.91
CA ARG A 171 2.75 11.23 21.60
C ARG A 171 1.90 10.65 20.48
N ILE A 172 1.39 9.41 20.62
CA ILE A 172 0.46 8.76 19.67
C ILE A 172 -0.75 9.67 19.43
N LYS A 173 -1.40 10.15 20.49
CA LYS A 173 -2.56 11.05 20.38
C LYS A 173 -2.23 12.36 19.66
N ALA A 174 -1.05 12.92 19.93
CA ALA A 174 -0.60 14.14 19.26
C ALA A 174 -0.35 13.92 17.75
N ILE A 175 0.18 12.76 17.37
CA ILE A 175 0.42 12.38 15.97
C ILE A 175 -0.93 12.18 15.26
N HIS A 176 -1.88 11.44 15.83
CA HIS A 176 -3.22 11.30 15.25
C HIS A 176 -3.86 12.65 14.93
N LYS A 177 -3.82 13.59 15.89
CA LYS A 177 -4.36 14.95 15.66
C LYS A 177 -3.68 15.70 14.51
N ARG A 178 -2.38 15.46 14.28
CA ARG A 178 -1.64 16.07 13.14
C ARG A 178 -2.03 15.40 11.82
N LEU A 179 -2.11 14.07 11.81
CA LEU A 179 -2.55 13.31 10.64
C LEU A 179 -3.98 13.65 10.21
N ASP A 180 -4.90 13.86 11.17
CA ASP A 180 -6.27 14.29 10.86
C ASP A 180 -6.31 15.64 10.15
N LYS A 181 -5.44 16.58 10.52
CA LYS A 181 -5.32 17.87 9.82
C LYS A 181 -4.81 17.68 8.39
N VAL A 182 -3.81 16.83 8.20
CA VAL A 182 -3.26 16.55 6.86
C VAL A 182 -4.32 15.88 5.98
N ARG A 183 -5.07 14.90 6.52
CA ARG A 183 -6.19 14.25 5.84
C ARG A 183 -7.27 15.26 5.40
N SER A 184 -7.63 16.20 6.27
CA SER A 184 -8.58 17.27 5.95
C SER A 184 -8.10 18.15 4.80
N GLN A 185 -6.82 18.55 4.80
CA GLN A 185 -6.22 19.33 3.72
C GLN A 185 -6.18 18.54 2.40
N ARG A 186 -5.81 17.24 2.44
CA ARG A 186 -5.84 16.39 1.24
C ARG A 186 -7.24 16.24 0.68
N SER A 187 -8.25 16.05 1.53
CA SER A 187 -9.64 15.96 1.07
C SER A 187 -10.12 17.24 0.37
N GLN A 188 -9.68 18.42 0.84
CA GLN A 188 -9.98 19.69 0.17
C GLN A 188 -9.30 19.79 -1.20
N ASN A 189 -8.01 19.47 -1.29
CA ASN A 189 -7.27 19.47 -2.55
C ASN A 189 -7.86 18.47 -3.55
N ARG A 190 -8.35 17.34 -3.08
CA ARG A 190 -9.01 16.32 -3.89
C ARG A 190 -10.34 16.80 -4.44
N ARG A 191 -11.18 17.42 -3.61
CA ARG A 191 -12.43 18.04 -4.07
C ARG A 191 -12.17 19.08 -5.16
N ALA A 192 -11.04 19.79 -5.10
CA ALA A 192 -10.64 20.72 -6.15
C ALA A 192 -10.26 19.99 -7.45
N ARG A 193 -9.57 18.82 -7.39
CA ARG A 193 -9.27 17.99 -8.56
C ARG A 193 -10.53 17.37 -9.16
N SER A 194 -11.40 16.81 -8.32
CA SER A 194 -12.68 16.27 -8.75
C SER A 194 -13.56 17.33 -9.45
N ARG A 195 -13.54 18.58 -8.94
CA ARG A 195 -14.23 19.69 -9.61
C ARG A 195 -13.61 20.07 -10.97
N ALA A 196 -12.34 19.78 -11.16
CA ALA A 196 -11.63 20.02 -12.43
C ALA A 196 -11.74 18.84 -13.40
N GLU A 197 -12.51 17.80 -13.06
CA GLU A 197 -12.71 16.59 -13.88
C GLU A 197 -11.40 15.90 -14.32
N ILE A 198 -10.34 16.01 -13.52
CA ILE A 198 -9.06 15.39 -13.84
C ILE A 198 -9.06 13.96 -13.27
N PRO A 199 -9.09 12.91 -14.13
CA PRO A 199 -9.05 11.54 -13.67
C PRO A 199 -7.70 11.22 -13.00
N SER A 200 -7.72 10.28 -12.06
CA SER A 200 -6.53 9.83 -11.36
C SER A 200 -6.27 8.35 -11.63
N VAL A 201 -5.04 8.04 -12.00
CA VAL A 201 -4.55 6.68 -12.24
C VAL A 201 -3.53 6.34 -11.17
N SER A 202 -3.74 5.23 -10.45
CA SER A 202 -2.84 4.81 -9.38
C SER A 202 -2.11 3.53 -9.75
N LEU A 203 -0.77 3.57 -9.69
CA LEU A 203 0.06 2.38 -9.87
C LEU A 203 0.05 1.57 -8.57
N VAL A 204 -0.42 0.34 -8.63
CA VAL A 204 -0.43 -0.61 -7.52
C VAL A 204 0.32 -1.87 -7.91
N GLY A 205 0.75 -2.68 -6.97
CA GLY A 205 1.43 -3.93 -7.26
C GLY A 205 2.50 -4.26 -6.22
N TYR A 206 3.05 -5.44 -6.34
CA TYR A 206 4.05 -5.97 -5.41
C TYR A 206 5.31 -5.11 -5.37
N THR A 207 6.10 -5.20 -4.28
CA THR A 207 7.43 -4.55 -4.22
C THR A 207 8.30 -5.06 -5.37
N ASN A 208 9.15 -4.20 -5.89
CA ASN A 208 10.07 -4.51 -7.00
C ASN A 208 9.40 -4.92 -8.33
N ALA A 209 8.08 -4.80 -8.51
CA ALA A 209 7.42 -5.04 -9.80
C ALA A 209 7.74 -3.98 -10.87
N GLY A 210 8.43 -2.90 -10.48
CA GLY A 210 8.86 -1.84 -11.40
C GLY A 210 7.89 -0.66 -11.50
N LYS A 211 7.02 -0.42 -10.51
CA LYS A 211 6.05 0.69 -10.47
C LYS A 211 6.72 2.06 -10.66
N SER A 212 7.74 2.37 -9.86
CA SER A 212 8.44 3.66 -9.92
C SER A 212 9.23 3.81 -11.21
N THR A 213 9.76 2.73 -11.79
CA THR A 213 10.39 2.73 -13.11
C THR A 213 9.37 3.06 -14.19
N LEU A 214 8.19 2.43 -14.13
CA LEU A 214 7.10 2.69 -15.06
C LEU A 214 6.57 4.12 -14.92
N PHE A 215 6.43 4.60 -13.68
CA PHE A 215 6.04 5.98 -13.39
C PHE A 215 7.02 6.99 -14.01
N ASN A 216 8.33 6.78 -13.85
CA ASN A 216 9.35 7.64 -14.45
C ASN A 216 9.30 7.62 -15.98
N ALA A 217 9.09 6.43 -16.57
CA ALA A 217 8.99 6.27 -18.01
C ALA A 217 7.76 7.00 -18.61
N LEU A 218 6.65 7.02 -17.88
CA LEU A 218 5.42 7.70 -18.32
C LEU A 218 5.43 9.22 -18.04
N THR A 219 6.15 9.67 -17.02
CA THR A 219 6.09 11.08 -16.56
C THR A 219 7.30 11.91 -16.93
N THR A 220 8.32 11.34 -17.56
CA THR A 220 9.63 11.97 -17.77
C THR A 220 10.25 12.53 -16.47
N ALA A 221 9.84 12.00 -15.33
CA ALA A 221 10.29 12.43 -14.00
C ALA A 221 11.46 11.58 -13.52
N GLU A 222 12.32 12.16 -12.70
CA GLU A 222 13.39 11.45 -12.00
C GLU A 222 12.96 11.12 -10.56
N VAL A 223 11.94 10.27 -10.39
CA VAL A 223 11.65 9.71 -9.07
C VAL A 223 12.68 8.62 -8.79
N TYR A 224 13.14 8.55 -7.55
CA TYR A 224 14.09 7.54 -7.14
C TYR A 224 13.52 6.13 -7.38
N ALA A 225 13.99 5.49 -8.41
CA ALA A 225 13.73 4.10 -8.73
C ALA A 225 15.02 3.32 -8.45
N ALA A 226 14.98 2.40 -7.51
CA ALA A 226 16.08 1.53 -7.18
C ALA A 226 15.59 0.10 -7.14
N ASP A 227 16.47 -0.83 -7.43
CA ASP A 227 16.24 -2.27 -7.26
C ASP A 227 16.32 -2.61 -5.75
N GLN A 228 15.40 -2.04 -4.99
CA GLN A 228 15.28 -2.18 -3.55
C GLN A 228 13.81 -2.22 -3.16
N LEU A 229 13.50 -3.07 -2.17
CA LEU A 229 12.15 -3.15 -1.63
C LEU A 229 11.75 -1.81 -0.98
N PHE A 230 10.50 -1.41 -1.19
CA PHE A 230 9.95 -0.14 -0.68
C PHE A 230 10.76 1.11 -1.14
N ALA A 231 11.19 1.15 -2.41
CA ALA A 231 11.85 2.32 -2.97
C ALA A 231 10.98 3.59 -2.82
N THR A 232 9.67 3.44 -3.01
CA THR A 232 8.66 4.48 -2.80
C THR A 232 7.83 4.15 -1.57
N LEU A 233 7.79 5.05 -0.58
CA LEU A 233 6.91 5.00 0.58
C LEU A 233 5.84 6.09 0.51
N ASP A 234 6.25 7.32 0.22
CA ASP A 234 5.35 8.46 0.07
C ASP A 234 4.78 8.48 -1.36
N PRO A 235 3.46 8.59 -1.56
CA PRO A 235 2.89 8.66 -2.90
C PRO A 235 3.41 9.88 -3.65
N THR A 236 3.82 9.66 -4.88
CA THR A 236 4.25 10.73 -5.78
C THR A 236 3.19 10.95 -6.84
N LEU A 237 2.68 12.18 -6.95
CA LEU A 237 1.68 12.57 -7.91
C LEU A 237 2.31 13.39 -9.03
N ARG A 238 1.99 13.08 -10.30
CA ARG A 238 2.38 13.86 -11.46
C ARG A 238 1.21 13.97 -12.43
N ARG A 239 1.11 15.14 -13.06
CA ARG A 239 0.17 15.37 -14.16
C ARG A 239 0.84 14.93 -15.45
N VAL A 240 0.14 14.11 -16.22
CA VAL A 240 0.52 13.65 -17.56
C VAL A 240 -0.62 13.98 -18.52
N GLU A 241 -0.29 14.21 -19.79
CA GLU A 241 -1.30 14.37 -20.84
C GLU A 241 -1.45 13.01 -21.55
N ILE A 242 -2.67 12.50 -21.60
CA ILE A 242 -3.01 11.26 -22.34
C ILE A 242 -3.86 11.67 -23.52
N GLU A 243 -3.50 11.15 -24.71
CA GLU A 243 -4.20 11.39 -25.95
C GLU A 243 -5.70 11.03 -25.79
N ASP A 244 -6.59 11.82 -26.34
CA ASP A 244 -8.05 11.69 -26.28
C ASP A 244 -8.71 11.89 -24.90
N VAL A 245 -7.95 11.82 -23.79
CA VAL A 245 -8.45 12.03 -22.42
C VAL A 245 -8.10 13.44 -21.90
N GLY A 246 -6.90 13.92 -22.26
CA GLY A 246 -6.35 15.17 -21.73
C GLY A 246 -5.52 14.95 -20.46
N PRO A 247 -5.58 15.91 -19.49
CA PRO A 247 -4.77 15.82 -18.29
C PRO A 247 -5.25 14.72 -17.34
N VAL A 248 -4.31 13.88 -16.89
CA VAL A 248 -4.51 12.79 -15.93
C VAL A 248 -3.51 12.93 -14.79
N VAL A 249 -3.90 12.64 -13.56
CA VAL A 249 -2.97 12.55 -12.44
C VAL A 249 -2.53 11.12 -12.25
N LEU A 250 -1.26 10.85 -12.53
CA LEU A 250 -0.62 9.57 -12.24
C LEU A 250 -0.05 9.57 -10.83
N ALA A 251 -0.31 8.50 -10.07
CA ALA A 251 0.18 8.28 -8.71
C ALA A 251 1.07 7.05 -8.65
N ASP A 252 2.32 7.21 -8.19
CA ASP A 252 3.17 6.08 -7.75
C ASP A 252 2.91 5.81 -6.28
N THR A 253 2.63 4.55 -5.91
CA THR A 253 2.28 4.17 -4.55
C THR A 253 3.29 3.20 -3.93
N VAL A 254 3.20 3.00 -2.62
CA VAL A 254 4.00 2.02 -1.89
C VAL A 254 3.78 0.62 -2.47
N GLY A 255 4.86 -0.16 -2.58
CA GLY A 255 4.77 -1.57 -2.98
C GLY A 255 4.20 -2.44 -1.88
N PHE A 256 3.40 -3.42 -2.26
CA PHE A 256 2.90 -4.43 -1.33
C PHE A 256 3.93 -5.55 -1.14
N ILE A 257 3.88 -6.20 0.00
CA ILE A 257 4.72 -7.33 0.38
C ILE A 257 3.88 -8.36 1.11
N ARG A 258 4.28 -9.63 1.05
CA ARG A 258 3.61 -10.71 1.79
C ARG A 258 3.59 -10.43 3.29
N HIS A 259 2.48 -10.78 3.92
CA HIS A 259 2.29 -10.66 5.37
C HIS A 259 2.62 -9.27 5.93
N LEU A 260 2.24 -8.21 5.17
CA LEU A 260 2.31 -6.85 5.71
C LEU A 260 1.40 -6.79 6.95
N PRO A 261 1.94 -6.48 8.14
CA PRO A 261 1.12 -6.46 9.35
C PRO A 261 -0.07 -5.48 9.21
N HIS A 262 -1.30 -5.91 9.52
CA HIS A 262 -2.51 -5.08 9.44
C HIS A 262 -2.37 -3.70 10.09
N LYS A 263 -1.60 -3.63 11.20
CA LYS A 263 -1.31 -2.33 11.86
C LYS A 263 -0.48 -1.40 10.97
N LEU A 264 0.38 -1.93 10.10
CA LEU A 264 1.12 -1.12 9.14
C LEU A 264 0.18 -0.68 8.01
N VAL A 265 -0.70 -1.55 7.51
CA VAL A 265 -1.73 -1.18 6.52
C VAL A 265 -2.59 -0.03 7.07
N GLU A 266 -3.02 -0.11 8.33
CA GLU A 266 -3.80 0.94 8.98
C GLU A 266 -3.01 2.26 9.13
N ALA A 267 -1.75 2.20 9.54
CA ALA A 267 -0.87 3.37 9.64
C ALA A 267 -0.65 4.04 8.27
N PHE A 268 -0.53 3.25 7.20
CA PHE A 268 -0.33 3.71 5.82
C PHE A 268 -1.63 3.88 5.03
N ARG A 269 -2.79 3.70 5.67
CA ARG A 269 -4.10 3.84 5.02
C ARG A 269 -4.25 5.16 4.24
N ALA A 270 -3.68 6.25 4.74
CA ALA A 270 -3.73 7.53 4.05
C ALA A 270 -2.87 7.57 2.76
N THR A 271 -1.80 6.79 2.70
CA THR A 271 -0.96 6.60 1.50
C THR A 271 -1.67 5.70 0.50
N LEU A 272 -2.33 4.64 0.98
CA LEU A 272 -3.13 3.71 0.19
C LEU A 272 -4.46 4.33 -0.27
N GLN A 273 -4.89 5.43 0.35
CA GLN A 273 -6.12 6.12 0.01
C GLN A 273 -6.08 6.73 -1.42
N GLU A 274 -4.91 7.09 -1.94
CA GLU A 274 -4.77 7.52 -3.33
C GLU A 274 -5.11 6.37 -4.30
N ALA A 275 -4.83 5.10 -3.93
CA ALA A 275 -5.26 3.94 -4.70
C ALA A 275 -6.78 3.70 -4.56
N ALA A 276 -7.32 3.77 -3.33
CA ALA A 276 -8.73 3.52 -3.07
C ALA A 276 -9.68 4.53 -3.74
N GLU A 277 -9.18 5.69 -4.12
CA GLU A 277 -9.96 6.78 -4.70
C GLU A 277 -9.56 7.09 -6.15
N ALA A 278 -8.75 6.24 -6.76
CA ALA A 278 -8.37 6.37 -8.17
C ALA A 278 -9.56 6.12 -9.11
N SER A 279 -9.53 6.74 -10.28
CA SER A 279 -10.47 6.45 -11.37
C SER A 279 -10.13 5.12 -12.03
N LEU A 280 -8.83 4.79 -12.10
CA LEU A 280 -8.31 3.55 -12.68
C LEU A 280 -7.11 3.08 -11.87
N LEU A 281 -7.06 1.79 -11.55
CA LEU A 281 -5.87 1.12 -11.01
C LEU A 281 -5.04 0.53 -12.15
N VAL A 282 -3.74 0.73 -12.10
CA VAL A 282 -2.76 0.05 -12.94
C VAL A 282 -2.00 -0.94 -12.06
N HIS A 283 -2.38 -2.21 -12.16
CA HIS A 283 -1.74 -3.27 -11.40
C HIS A 283 -0.47 -3.75 -12.12
N VAL A 284 0.68 -3.27 -11.66
CA VAL A 284 2.00 -3.61 -12.21
C VAL A 284 2.48 -4.94 -11.62
N ILE A 285 2.72 -5.91 -12.49
CA ILE A 285 3.09 -7.29 -12.17
C ILE A 285 4.45 -7.58 -12.81
N ASP A 286 5.36 -8.18 -12.07
CA ASP A 286 6.60 -8.71 -12.64
C ASP A 286 6.30 -9.97 -13.45
N ALA A 287 6.39 -9.88 -14.76
CA ALA A 287 6.07 -10.99 -15.65
C ALA A 287 7.09 -12.15 -15.54
N ALA A 288 8.31 -11.87 -15.10
CA ALA A 288 9.38 -12.85 -14.94
C ALA A 288 9.38 -13.55 -13.57
N ASP A 289 8.56 -13.08 -12.62
CA ASP A 289 8.48 -13.69 -11.30
C ASP A 289 7.75 -15.04 -11.36
N PRO A 290 8.36 -16.15 -10.90
CA PRO A 290 7.71 -17.45 -10.83
C PRO A 290 6.51 -17.47 -9.89
N ASP A 291 6.51 -16.65 -8.84
CA ASP A 291 5.46 -16.54 -7.82
C ASP A 291 4.42 -15.43 -8.14
N ARG A 292 4.40 -14.93 -9.38
CA ARG A 292 3.56 -13.79 -9.78
C ARG A 292 2.07 -13.95 -9.42
N GLU A 293 1.52 -15.16 -9.54
CA GLU A 293 0.10 -15.42 -9.23
C GLU A 293 -0.19 -15.23 -7.74
N LEU A 294 0.68 -15.76 -6.87
CA LEU A 294 0.59 -15.54 -5.43
C LEU A 294 0.75 -14.05 -5.06
N ASN A 295 1.63 -13.35 -5.75
CA ASN A 295 1.83 -11.92 -5.53
C ASN A 295 0.62 -11.08 -5.99
N VAL A 296 -0.05 -11.50 -7.07
CA VAL A 296 -1.32 -10.89 -7.53
C VAL A 296 -2.40 -11.07 -6.46
N ASP A 297 -2.59 -12.29 -5.94
CA ASP A 297 -3.58 -12.57 -4.89
C ASP A 297 -3.32 -11.74 -3.62
N GLN A 298 -2.06 -11.56 -3.23
CA GLN A 298 -1.69 -10.72 -2.08
C GLN A 298 -2.04 -9.24 -2.31
N VAL A 299 -1.79 -8.72 -3.50
CA VAL A 299 -2.15 -7.34 -3.86
C VAL A 299 -3.67 -7.17 -3.87
N GLU A 300 -4.40 -8.10 -4.48
CA GLU A 300 -5.87 -8.07 -4.52
C GLU A 300 -6.48 -8.12 -3.10
N GLY A 301 -5.91 -8.94 -2.20
CA GLY A 301 -6.31 -8.98 -0.78
C GLY A 301 -6.14 -7.64 -0.06
N VAL A 302 -5.04 -6.93 -0.30
CA VAL A 302 -4.84 -5.59 0.28
C VAL A 302 -5.78 -4.57 -0.36
N LEU A 303 -6.02 -4.64 -1.68
CA LEU A 303 -6.99 -3.77 -2.36
C LEU A 303 -8.41 -3.96 -1.81
N GLU A 304 -8.79 -5.20 -1.47
CA GLU A 304 -10.06 -5.48 -0.79
C GLU A 304 -10.11 -4.84 0.61
N GLU A 305 -9.03 -4.97 1.41
CA GLU A 305 -8.95 -4.39 2.77
C GLU A 305 -9.10 -2.86 2.77
N ILE A 306 -8.61 -2.18 1.73
CA ILE A 306 -8.73 -0.72 1.58
C ILE A 306 -10.00 -0.28 0.86
N GLY A 307 -10.85 -1.22 0.40
CA GLY A 307 -12.10 -0.93 -0.31
C GLY A 307 -11.90 -0.50 -1.77
N ALA A 308 -10.83 -0.97 -2.42
CA ALA A 308 -10.46 -0.65 -3.80
C ALA A 308 -10.71 -1.80 -4.79
N ARG A 309 -11.31 -2.92 -4.35
CA ARG A 309 -11.51 -4.13 -5.17
C ARG A 309 -12.36 -3.89 -6.41
N ASP A 310 -13.41 -3.07 -6.27
CA ASP A 310 -14.38 -2.82 -7.33
C ASP A 310 -13.96 -1.72 -8.31
N LEU A 311 -12.74 -1.20 -8.16
CA LEU A 311 -12.22 -0.17 -9.08
C LEU A 311 -11.82 -0.80 -10.41
N PRO A 312 -12.06 -0.09 -11.55
CA PRO A 312 -11.51 -0.49 -12.83
C PRO A 312 -10.00 -0.73 -12.71
N THR A 313 -9.53 -1.88 -13.19
CA THR A 313 -8.12 -2.27 -13.05
C THR A 313 -7.57 -2.76 -14.37
N LEU A 314 -6.47 -2.12 -14.82
CA LEU A 314 -5.66 -2.55 -15.96
C LEU A 314 -4.44 -3.28 -15.45
N LYS A 315 -4.25 -4.56 -15.83
CA LYS A 315 -3.05 -5.34 -15.47
C LYS A 315 -1.91 -5.00 -16.41
N VAL A 316 -0.71 -4.74 -15.87
CA VAL A 316 0.49 -4.44 -16.64
C VAL A 316 1.57 -5.47 -16.30
N MET A 317 1.84 -6.36 -17.26
CA MET A 317 2.91 -7.35 -17.20
C MET A 317 4.22 -6.66 -17.57
N ASN A 318 4.97 -6.27 -16.56
CA ASN A 318 6.25 -5.57 -16.71
C ASN A 318 7.44 -6.53 -16.76
N LYS A 319 8.61 -6.02 -17.14
CA LYS A 319 9.88 -6.75 -17.23
C LYS A 319 9.87 -7.85 -18.32
N ILE A 320 9.15 -7.64 -19.42
CA ILE A 320 9.12 -8.59 -20.55
C ILE A 320 10.49 -8.78 -21.22
N ASP A 321 11.41 -7.85 -21.01
CA ASP A 321 12.80 -7.95 -21.43
C ASP A 321 13.55 -9.15 -20.83
N LEU A 322 13.10 -9.63 -19.65
CA LEU A 322 13.63 -10.84 -19.01
C LEU A 322 13.04 -12.14 -19.59
N LEU A 323 11.93 -12.04 -20.33
CA LEU A 323 11.21 -13.19 -20.90
C LEU A 323 11.38 -13.32 -22.42
N ASP A 324 12.13 -12.42 -23.05
CA ASP A 324 12.25 -12.31 -24.50
C ASP A 324 10.88 -12.25 -25.23
N SER A 325 9.91 -11.58 -24.59
CA SER A 325 8.52 -11.47 -25.03
C SER A 325 8.27 -10.13 -25.74
N ALA A 326 7.38 -10.13 -26.74
CA ALA A 326 7.00 -8.91 -27.44
C ALA A 326 5.92 -8.12 -26.69
N PRO A 327 5.95 -6.77 -26.75
CA PRO A 327 4.88 -5.93 -26.22
C PRO A 327 3.55 -6.23 -26.92
N ARG A 328 2.44 -6.24 -26.17
CA ARG A 328 1.09 -6.46 -26.70
C ARG A 328 0.03 -5.99 -25.73
N ILE A 329 -1.20 -5.82 -26.24
CA ILE A 329 -2.41 -5.62 -25.44
C ILE A 329 -3.26 -6.88 -25.57
N GLU A 330 -3.66 -7.45 -24.46
CA GLU A 330 -4.69 -8.49 -24.37
C GLU A 330 -6.00 -7.83 -24.00
N ARG A 331 -7.09 -8.27 -24.63
CA ARG A 331 -8.41 -7.66 -24.49
C ARG A 331 -9.40 -8.68 -23.96
N ASP A 332 -10.37 -8.21 -23.21
CA ASP A 332 -11.49 -9.03 -22.73
C ASP A 332 -12.47 -9.40 -23.86
N GLY A 333 -13.54 -10.13 -23.51
CA GLY A 333 -14.57 -10.55 -24.47
C GLY A 333 -15.38 -9.42 -25.10
N GLU A 334 -15.29 -8.21 -24.53
CA GLU A 334 -15.94 -7.00 -25.01
C GLU A 334 -14.98 -6.10 -25.83
N GLY A 335 -13.73 -6.53 -25.98
CA GLY A 335 -12.70 -5.81 -26.71
C GLY A 335 -11.97 -4.72 -25.92
N ARG A 336 -12.21 -4.61 -24.58
CA ARG A 336 -11.55 -3.64 -23.71
C ARG A 336 -10.16 -4.13 -23.30
N PRO A 337 -9.17 -3.23 -23.14
CA PRO A 337 -7.86 -3.59 -22.63
C PRO A 337 -7.96 -4.21 -21.22
N GLU A 338 -7.42 -5.43 -21.06
CA GLU A 338 -7.36 -6.14 -19.79
C GLU A 338 -5.93 -6.26 -19.28
N VAL A 339 -4.98 -6.63 -20.18
CA VAL A 339 -3.58 -6.82 -19.85
C VAL A 339 -2.69 -6.16 -20.90
N VAL A 340 -1.67 -5.42 -20.44
CA VAL A 340 -0.65 -4.83 -21.32
C VAL A 340 0.72 -5.35 -20.94
N TRP A 341 1.51 -5.80 -21.92
CA TRP A 341 2.86 -6.34 -21.74
C TRP A 341 3.88 -5.28 -22.10
N VAL A 342 4.77 -4.93 -21.14
CA VAL A 342 5.73 -3.84 -21.30
C VAL A 342 7.10 -4.16 -20.70
N SER A 343 8.12 -3.42 -21.12
CA SER A 343 9.36 -3.26 -20.37
C SER A 343 9.54 -1.78 -20.03
N ALA A 344 9.28 -1.43 -18.78
CA ALA A 344 9.49 -0.07 -18.29
C ALA A 344 10.95 0.36 -18.37
N GLN A 345 11.89 -0.58 -18.16
CA GLN A 345 13.33 -0.33 -18.21
C GLN A 345 13.83 -0.02 -19.62
N GLN A 346 13.33 -0.74 -20.62
CA GLN A 346 13.72 -0.57 -22.03
C GLN A 346 12.81 0.39 -22.81
N GLY A 347 11.74 0.88 -22.18
CA GLY A 347 10.75 1.74 -22.83
C GLY A 347 9.88 1.03 -23.87
N LYS A 348 9.88 -0.32 -23.92
CA LYS A 348 9.11 -1.09 -24.90
C LYS A 348 7.65 -1.23 -24.48
N GLY A 349 6.73 -0.96 -25.39
CA GLY A 349 5.28 -1.10 -25.18
C GLY A 349 4.64 0.03 -24.39
N LEU A 350 5.37 1.13 -24.14
CA LEU A 350 4.80 2.29 -23.43
C LEU A 350 3.71 3.00 -24.26
N GLU A 351 3.84 2.99 -25.58
CA GLU A 351 2.81 3.51 -26.48
C GLU A 351 1.51 2.68 -26.39
N LEU A 352 1.65 1.35 -26.30
CA LEU A 352 0.51 0.45 -26.12
C LEU A 352 -0.16 0.66 -24.76
N LEU A 353 0.64 0.92 -23.73
CA LEU A 353 0.10 1.26 -22.40
C LEU A 353 -0.63 2.60 -22.42
N ALA A 354 -0.07 3.63 -23.08
CA ALA A 354 -0.73 4.93 -23.22
C ALA A 354 -2.06 4.77 -23.98
N GLN A 355 -2.09 3.97 -25.05
CA GLN A 355 -3.32 3.64 -25.77
C GLN A 355 -4.34 2.94 -24.87
N ALA A 356 -3.94 1.91 -24.12
CA ALA A 356 -4.83 1.18 -23.20
C ALA A 356 -5.38 2.08 -22.10
N LEU A 357 -4.56 2.99 -21.54
CA LEU A 357 -4.99 3.98 -20.55
C LEU A 357 -6.02 4.96 -21.16
N SER A 358 -5.79 5.42 -22.40
CA SER A 358 -6.74 6.27 -23.11
C SER A 358 -8.09 5.57 -23.27
N GLU A 359 -8.09 4.34 -23.77
CA GLU A 359 -9.32 3.55 -23.97
C GLU A 359 -10.06 3.32 -22.63
N CYS A 360 -9.35 2.87 -21.56
CA CYS A 360 -9.97 2.63 -20.26
C CYS A 360 -10.55 3.89 -19.60
N LEU A 361 -9.91 5.05 -19.79
CA LEU A 361 -10.37 6.31 -19.20
C LEU A 361 -11.43 7.00 -20.04
N ALA A 362 -11.42 6.81 -21.37
CA ALA A 362 -12.45 7.34 -22.24
C ALA A 362 -13.79 6.62 -22.05
N ASP A 363 -13.79 5.31 -21.83
CA ASP A 363 -15.00 4.51 -21.59
C ASP A 363 -15.69 4.86 -20.25
N ASP A 364 -14.95 5.42 -19.29
CA ASP A 364 -15.52 5.84 -18.01
C ASP A 364 -16.16 7.24 -18.07
N ILE A 365 -15.94 8.00 -19.14
CA ILE A 365 -16.54 9.32 -19.33
C ILE A 365 -17.81 9.17 -20.16
N ILE A 366 -18.94 9.56 -19.57
CA ILE A 366 -20.23 9.59 -20.27
C ILE A 366 -20.60 11.02 -20.67
N ASP A 367 -21.04 11.16 -21.92
CA ASP A 367 -21.68 12.37 -22.44
C ASP A 367 -23.16 12.10 -22.52
N LEU A 368 -23.99 12.88 -21.79
CA LEU A 368 -25.43 12.69 -21.74
C LEU A 368 -26.16 14.02 -22.07
N GLU A 369 -27.24 13.90 -22.82
CA GLU A 369 -28.24 14.96 -22.97
C GLU A 369 -29.44 14.62 -22.07
N LEU A 370 -29.65 15.42 -21.04
CA LEU A 370 -30.69 15.19 -20.04
C LEU A 370 -31.77 16.30 -20.16
N ALA A 371 -33.03 15.90 -20.24
CA ALA A 371 -34.15 16.78 -20.10
C ALA A 371 -34.76 16.59 -18.69
N LEU A 372 -34.50 17.54 -17.80
CA LEU A 372 -34.93 17.45 -16.40
C LEU A 372 -36.17 18.33 -16.17
N ALA A 373 -37.21 17.69 -15.61
CA ALA A 373 -38.40 18.42 -15.17
C ALA A 373 -38.09 19.32 -13.96
N PRO A 374 -38.89 20.38 -13.72
CA PRO A 374 -38.66 21.29 -12.58
C PRO A 374 -38.59 20.62 -11.22
N GLU A 375 -39.26 19.45 -11.04
CA GLU A 375 -39.27 18.65 -9.82
C GLU A 375 -37.93 17.98 -9.56
N GLN A 376 -37.12 17.76 -10.61
CA GLN A 376 -35.79 17.10 -10.54
C GLN A 376 -34.66 18.09 -10.20
N GLY A 377 -34.98 19.17 -9.52
CA GLY A 377 -34.04 20.20 -9.11
C GLY A 377 -32.86 19.67 -8.26
N LYS A 378 -33.05 18.56 -7.53
CA LYS A 378 -31.96 17.91 -6.74
C LYS A 378 -30.92 17.27 -7.65
N LEU A 379 -31.36 16.59 -8.71
CA LEU A 379 -30.46 15.97 -9.69
C LEU A 379 -29.70 17.07 -10.44
N ARG A 380 -30.39 18.11 -10.90
CA ARG A 380 -29.78 19.27 -11.52
C ARG A 380 -28.70 19.89 -10.62
N ALA A 381 -29.05 20.17 -9.35
CA ALA A 381 -28.09 20.73 -8.40
C ALA A 381 -26.87 19.81 -8.18
N GLY A 382 -27.08 18.48 -8.08
CA GLY A 382 -26.01 17.50 -7.95
C GLY A 382 -25.07 17.47 -9.15
N LEU A 383 -25.61 17.57 -10.38
CA LEU A 383 -24.80 17.66 -11.61
C LEU A 383 -23.96 18.94 -11.65
N HIS A 384 -24.54 20.08 -11.20
CA HIS A 384 -23.79 21.33 -11.05
C HIS A 384 -22.71 21.25 -9.93
N GLU A 385 -23.00 20.58 -8.82
CA GLU A 385 -22.00 20.33 -7.76
C GLU A 385 -20.79 19.54 -8.26
N LEU A 386 -21.04 18.60 -9.18
CA LEU A 386 -19.99 17.80 -9.83
C LEU A 386 -19.32 18.55 -10.99
N ASN A 387 -19.75 19.79 -11.32
CA ASN A 387 -19.32 20.55 -12.51
C ASN A 387 -19.48 19.78 -13.83
N ALA A 388 -20.43 18.85 -13.88
CA ALA A 388 -20.65 17.99 -15.03
C ALA A 388 -21.40 18.71 -16.18
N VAL A 389 -22.04 19.85 -15.93
CA VAL A 389 -22.87 20.56 -16.89
C VAL A 389 -22.01 21.41 -17.81
N ARG A 390 -22.02 21.08 -19.12
CA ARG A 390 -21.33 21.83 -20.18
C ARG A 390 -22.22 22.95 -20.75
N GLU A 391 -23.46 22.59 -21.06
CA GLU A 391 -24.47 23.55 -21.54
C GLU A 391 -25.78 23.33 -20.80
N GLU A 392 -26.48 24.42 -20.57
CA GLU A 392 -27.82 24.40 -19.99
C GLU A 392 -28.74 25.35 -20.79
N ARG A 393 -29.88 24.82 -21.18
CA ARG A 393 -30.95 25.56 -21.84
C ARG A 393 -32.28 25.24 -21.18
N PHE A 394 -33.25 26.12 -21.31
CA PHE A 394 -34.61 25.88 -20.83
C PHE A 394 -35.55 25.83 -22.00
N ASP A 395 -36.48 24.88 -21.98
CA ASP A 395 -37.55 24.82 -22.96
C ASP A 395 -38.74 25.72 -22.54
N GLU A 396 -39.74 25.83 -23.42
CA GLU A 396 -40.95 26.62 -23.15
C GLU A 396 -41.82 26.03 -22.02
N ALA A 397 -41.63 24.75 -21.67
CA ALA A 397 -42.34 24.05 -20.58
C ALA A 397 -41.62 24.18 -19.25
N GLY A 398 -40.42 24.79 -19.21
CA GLY A 398 -39.62 24.98 -18.01
C GLY A 398 -38.71 23.80 -17.66
N HIS A 399 -38.52 22.82 -18.56
CA HIS A 399 -37.53 21.77 -18.36
C HIS A 399 -36.10 22.31 -18.59
N SER A 400 -35.15 21.82 -17.79
CA SER A 400 -33.73 22.08 -18.00
C SER A 400 -33.15 21.04 -18.97
N LEU A 401 -32.73 21.51 -20.14
CA LEU A 401 -32.00 20.70 -21.11
C LEU A 401 -30.51 20.85 -20.81
N LEU A 402 -29.89 19.77 -20.30
CA LEU A 402 -28.51 19.76 -19.88
C LEU A 402 -27.68 18.87 -20.79
N THR A 403 -26.58 19.41 -21.30
CA THR A 403 -25.48 18.59 -21.84
C THR A 403 -24.48 18.37 -20.73
N VAL A 404 -24.34 17.13 -20.27
CA VAL A 404 -23.48 16.79 -19.15
C VAL A 404 -22.38 15.82 -19.60
N ARG A 405 -21.17 16.02 -19.04
CA ARG A 405 -20.02 15.16 -19.24
C ARG A 405 -19.38 14.90 -17.91
N LEU A 406 -19.33 13.62 -17.51
CA LEU A 406 -18.78 13.21 -16.22
C LEU A 406 -18.39 11.73 -16.24
N PRO A 407 -17.51 11.29 -15.29
CA PRO A 407 -17.24 9.88 -15.10
C PRO A 407 -18.52 9.11 -14.76
N ARG A 408 -18.74 7.95 -15.40
CA ARG A 408 -19.90 7.08 -15.16
C ARG A 408 -20.08 6.75 -13.68
N ARG A 409 -18.99 6.51 -12.97
CA ARG A 409 -18.98 6.25 -11.53
C ARG A 409 -19.61 7.38 -10.73
N ASP A 410 -19.24 8.62 -11.03
CA ASP A 410 -19.76 9.79 -10.30
C ASP A 410 -21.24 9.99 -10.58
N PHE A 411 -21.68 9.70 -11.81
CA PHE A 411 -23.10 9.68 -12.16
C PHE A 411 -23.86 8.62 -11.36
N LEU A 412 -23.38 7.36 -11.31
CA LEU A 412 -24.00 6.29 -10.56
C LEU A 412 -24.07 6.59 -9.04
N GLN A 413 -23.01 7.18 -8.47
CA GLN A 413 -22.99 7.60 -7.07
C GLN A 413 -24.01 8.71 -6.80
N LEU A 414 -24.14 9.68 -7.71
CA LEU A 414 -25.13 10.75 -7.60
C LEU A 414 -26.55 10.16 -7.61
N MET A 415 -26.84 9.25 -8.55
CA MET A 415 -28.13 8.58 -8.66
C MET A 415 -28.47 7.77 -7.41
N ALA A 416 -27.53 6.97 -6.90
CA ALA A 416 -27.71 6.22 -5.66
C ALA A 416 -27.98 7.15 -4.45
N ARG A 417 -27.26 8.29 -4.34
CA ARG A 417 -27.47 9.29 -3.28
C ARG A 417 -28.86 9.92 -3.34
N LEU A 418 -29.40 10.10 -4.54
CA LEU A 418 -30.73 10.68 -4.75
C LEU A 418 -31.86 9.65 -4.69
N GLY A 419 -31.53 8.35 -4.70
CA GLY A 419 -32.51 7.26 -4.76
C GLY A 419 -33.16 7.11 -6.13
N GLU A 420 -32.52 7.61 -7.19
CA GLU A 420 -32.98 7.52 -8.57
C GLU A 420 -32.27 6.37 -9.30
N ARG A 421 -32.89 5.82 -10.34
CA ARG A 421 -32.32 4.74 -11.14
C ARG A 421 -31.50 5.34 -12.28
N ALA A 422 -30.23 4.97 -12.34
CA ALA A 422 -29.34 5.45 -13.40
C ALA A 422 -29.79 5.01 -14.80
N ASP A 423 -30.39 3.82 -14.90
CA ASP A 423 -30.89 3.26 -16.17
C ASP A 423 -31.94 4.12 -16.86
N ASP A 424 -32.67 4.96 -16.11
CA ASP A 424 -33.68 5.84 -16.67
C ASP A 424 -33.06 7.02 -17.47
N TYR A 425 -31.76 7.25 -17.30
CA TYR A 425 -31.02 8.37 -17.88
C TYR A 425 -29.88 7.93 -18.80
N LEU A 426 -29.40 6.69 -18.65
CA LEU A 426 -28.32 6.16 -19.49
C LEU A 426 -28.88 5.62 -20.81
N PRO A 427 -28.20 5.88 -21.95
CA PRO A 427 -28.55 5.24 -23.22
C PRO A 427 -28.40 3.72 -23.11
N THR A 428 -29.20 2.97 -23.88
CA THR A 428 -29.28 1.49 -23.82
C THR A 428 -27.91 0.80 -23.98
N THR A 429 -26.97 1.43 -24.64
CA THR A 429 -25.58 0.94 -24.83
C THR A 429 -24.73 1.05 -23.56
N LEU A 430 -25.13 1.87 -22.57
CA LEU A 430 -24.43 2.11 -21.32
C LEU A 430 -25.16 1.52 -20.10
N GLN A 431 -26.35 0.90 -20.31
CA GLN A 431 -27.09 0.23 -19.25
C GLN A 431 -26.45 -1.13 -18.94
N GLU A 432 -26.39 -1.48 -17.66
CA GLU A 432 -25.97 -2.83 -17.27
C GLU A 432 -26.99 -3.85 -17.77
N LYS A 433 -26.51 -4.91 -18.47
CA LYS A 433 -27.40 -6.03 -18.82
C LYS A 433 -27.87 -6.70 -17.53
N PRO A 434 -29.17 -7.00 -17.39
CA PRO A 434 -29.65 -7.73 -16.22
C PRO A 434 -28.94 -9.08 -16.11
N VAL A 435 -28.56 -9.45 -14.88
CA VAL A 435 -27.77 -10.66 -14.55
C VAL A 435 -28.41 -11.98 -15.05
N TRP A 436 -29.69 -11.99 -15.45
CA TRP A 436 -30.41 -13.17 -15.97
C TRP A 436 -30.30 -13.31 -17.50
N GLU A 437 -29.65 -12.44 -18.23
CA GLU A 437 -29.42 -12.54 -19.68
C GLU A 437 -27.97 -12.91 -20.04
N ALA A 438 -27.13 -13.27 -19.04
CA ALA A 438 -25.75 -13.69 -19.22
C ALA A 438 -25.64 -15.24 -19.20
#